data_6d7792e1d2eaf778ec4fb38e1cede6fb
#
_entry.id   6d7792e1d2eaf778ec4fb38e1cede6fb
#
_cell.length_a   1.000
_cell.length_b   1.000
_cell.length_c   1.000
_cell.angle_alpha   90.00
_cell.angle_beta   90.00
_cell.angle_gamma   90.00
#
_symmetry.space_group_name_H-M   'P 1'
#
loop_
_entity.id
_entity.type
_entity.pdbx_description
1 polymer ?
#
loop_
_entity_poly.entity_id
_entity_poly.type
_entity_poly.pdbx_seq_one_letter_code
_entity_poly.pdbx_strand_id
1 'polypeptide(L)'
;MGMNEDVDINPILAWLKEKQDSYPVTVEAVGVNDVQGWKTDPVSGNITHESGKFFSIIGVKITGASDREVSSWSQPMLKQEEVGISGVLVQKKDGVTKYLFYAKFEPGNINNVQISPACQVSEGNLAQAHGGKRPRLAEYFDGTKGRLIASVSGVEDGGRFFHKVNRSMLVEVDESEEVPVTEDYIWLTLPEIKKLLRVDTTVNSLARNVCALL
;
A
#
# COMPACT_ATOMS: atom_id res chain seq x y z
N MET A 1 -28.92 12.84 6.09
CA MET A 1 -27.69 12.71 6.91
C MET A 1 -26.69 13.68 6.30
N GLY A 2 -26.54 14.88 6.88
CA GLY A 2 -25.65 15.91 6.36
C GLY A 2 -24.19 15.45 6.48
N MET A 3 -23.52 15.30 5.35
CA MET A 3 -22.06 15.19 5.35
C MET A 3 -21.53 16.53 5.88
N ASN A 4 -20.70 16.49 6.92
CA ASN A 4 -19.96 17.67 7.40
C ASN A 4 -19.03 18.11 6.25
N GLU A 5 -19.52 19.04 5.40
CA GLU A 5 -18.75 19.59 4.26
C GLU A 5 -17.64 20.55 4.72
N ASP A 6 -17.58 20.87 6.01
CA ASP A 6 -16.79 21.99 6.56
C ASP A 6 -15.44 21.58 7.19
N VAL A 7 -14.98 20.33 6.98
CA VAL A 7 -13.67 19.93 7.49
C VAL A 7 -12.56 20.56 6.65
N ASP A 8 -11.69 21.35 7.28
CA ASP A 8 -10.51 21.90 6.61
C ASP A 8 -9.38 20.85 6.52
N ILE A 9 -9.03 20.46 5.31
CA ILE A 9 -7.91 19.53 5.03
C ILE A 9 -6.63 20.25 4.58
N ASN A 10 -6.62 21.58 4.49
CA ASN A 10 -5.43 22.34 4.06
C ASN A 10 -4.19 22.05 4.94
N PRO A 11 -4.30 21.94 6.29
CA PRO A 11 -3.15 21.56 7.11
C PRO A 11 -2.58 20.18 6.75
N ILE A 12 -3.44 19.22 6.41
CA ILE A 12 -3.02 17.86 6.02
C ILE A 12 -2.33 17.89 4.66
N LEU A 13 -2.86 18.66 3.71
CA LEU A 13 -2.23 18.82 2.39
C LEU A 13 -0.89 19.56 2.49
N ALA A 14 -0.77 20.54 3.37
CA ALA A 14 0.49 21.24 3.63
C ALA A 14 1.54 20.28 4.24
N TRP A 15 1.15 19.46 5.24
CA TRP A 15 2.00 18.42 5.80
C TRP A 15 2.47 17.42 4.73
N LEU A 16 1.55 16.93 3.89
CA LEU A 16 1.91 16.01 2.81
C LEU A 16 2.87 16.66 1.81
N LYS A 17 2.63 17.91 1.46
CA LYS A 17 3.52 18.68 0.55
C LYS A 17 4.92 18.82 1.13
N GLU A 18 5.04 19.13 2.42
CA GLU A 18 6.34 19.16 3.12
C GLU A 18 7.07 17.83 3.02
N LYS A 19 6.35 16.69 3.24
CA LYS A 19 6.94 15.35 3.10
C LYS A 19 7.38 15.06 1.65
N GLN A 20 6.62 15.51 0.66
CA GLN A 20 6.99 15.38 -0.76
C GLN A 20 8.25 16.18 -1.09
N ASP A 21 8.34 17.42 -0.62
CA ASP A 21 9.45 18.33 -0.93
C ASP A 21 10.76 17.96 -0.20
N SER A 22 10.64 17.41 1.00
CA SER A 22 11.77 17.04 1.84
C SER A 22 12.31 15.64 1.58
N TYR A 23 11.61 14.80 0.79
CA TYR A 23 12.02 13.40 0.58
C TYR A 23 13.24 13.32 -0.36
N PRO A 24 14.42 12.88 0.10
CA PRO A 24 15.67 13.00 -0.62
C PRO A 24 15.89 11.85 -1.62
N VAL A 25 14.96 11.71 -2.60
CA VAL A 25 14.98 10.62 -3.59
C VAL A 25 14.91 11.16 -5.01
N THR A 26 15.77 10.64 -5.87
CA THR A 26 15.66 10.80 -7.33
C THR A 26 15.19 9.48 -7.93
N VAL A 27 14.21 9.54 -8.82
CA VAL A 27 13.72 8.38 -9.59
C VAL A 27 14.01 8.62 -11.06
N GLU A 28 14.77 7.72 -11.66
CA GLU A 28 15.13 7.78 -13.09
C GLU A 28 14.65 6.51 -13.80
N ALA A 29 14.11 6.68 -15.01
CA ALA A 29 13.83 5.56 -15.88
C ALA A 29 15.12 5.08 -16.56
N VAL A 30 15.44 3.82 -16.40
CA VAL A 30 16.61 3.17 -17.01
C VAL A 30 16.18 1.98 -17.87
N GLY A 31 17.09 1.49 -18.73
CA GLY A 31 16.86 0.25 -19.47
C GLY A 31 16.72 -0.95 -18.53
N VAL A 32 15.83 -1.89 -18.85
CA VAL A 32 15.63 -3.08 -17.99
C VAL A 32 16.92 -3.87 -17.80
N ASN A 33 17.79 -3.89 -18.81
CA ASN A 33 19.11 -4.55 -18.74
C ASN A 33 20.10 -3.86 -17.80
N ASP A 34 19.84 -2.60 -17.43
CA ASP A 34 20.70 -1.80 -16.55
C ASP A 34 20.28 -1.90 -15.08
N VAL A 35 19.16 -2.62 -14.79
CA VAL A 35 18.65 -2.80 -13.42
C VAL A 35 19.48 -3.86 -12.70
N GLN A 36 20.22 -3.45 -11.66
CA GLN A 36 21.14 -4.32 -10.93
C GLN A 36 20.42 -5.46 -10.20
N GLY A 37 20.98 -6.67 -10.25
CA GLY A 37 20.45 -7.88 -9.61
C GLY A 37 19.27 -8.52 -10.34
N TRP A 38 18.77 -7.89 -11.42
CA TRP A 38 17.71 -8.45 -12.24
C TRP A 38 18.28 -9.07 -13.52
N LYS A 39 17.71 -10.17 -13.93
CA LYS A 39 18.13 -10.90 -15.13
C LYS A 39 16.95 -11.45 -15.91
N THR A 40 17.10 -11.52 -17.21
CA THR A 40 16.19 -12.20 -18.11
C THR A 40 16.63 -13.65 -18.27
N ASP A 41 15.73 -14.58 -17.98
CA ASP A 41 15.95 -16.01 -18.22
C ASP A 41 15.98 -16.26 -19.73
N PRO A 42 17.06 -16.86 -20.29
CA PRO A 42 17.23 -17.00 -21.74
C PRO A 42 16.26 -18.02 -22.38
N VAL A 43 15.61 -18.87 -21.59
CA VAL A 43 14.69 -19.90 -22.09
C VAL A 43 13.26 -19.38 -22.06
N SER A 44 12.82 -18.86 -20.91
CA SER A 44 11.44 -18.41 -20.72
C SER A 44 11.22 -16.93 -21.09
N GLY A 45 12.27 -16.11 -21.09
CA GLY A 45 12.17 -14.66 -21.22
C GLY A 45 11.66 -13.97 -19.97
N ASN A 46 11.40 -14.70 -18.86
CA ASN A 46 10.96 -14.11 -17.61
C ASN A 46 12.05 -13.24 -17.00
N ILE A 47 11.67 -12.14 -16.36
CA ILE A 47 12.59 -11.26 -15.65
C ILE A 47 12.46 -11.53 -14.16
N THR A 48 13.58 -11.85 -13.51
CA THR A 48 13.63 -12.21 -12.09
C THR A 48 14.83 -11.56 -11.42
N HIS A 49 14.71 -11.29 -10.12
CA HIS A 49 15.86 -10.91 -9.32
C HIS A 49 16.68 -12.15 -8.94
N GLU A 50 18.00 -12.05 -8.95
CA GLU A 50 18.93 -13.16 -8.67
C GLU A 50 18.75 -13.82 -7.31
N SER A 51 18.29 -13.05 -6.29
CA SER A 51 18.00 -13.59 -4.96
C SER A 51 16.73 -14.45 -4.89
N GLY A 52 15.86 -14.40 -5.89
CA GLY A 52 14.57 -15.06 -5.88
C GLY A 52 13.54 -14.52 -4.87
N LYS A 53 13.84 -13.41 -4.18
CA LYS A 53 13.02 -12.85 -3.09
C LYS A 53 12.02 -11.77 -3.51
N PHE A 54 12.07 -11.33 -4.76
CA PHE A 54 11.22 -10.27 -5.27
C PHE A 54 10.18 -10.81 -6.25
N PHE A 55 9.34 -9.92 -6.77
CA PHE A 55 8.43 -10.27 -7.85
C PHE A 55 9.19 -10.75 -9.10
N SER A 56 8.47 -11.33 -10.04
CA SER A 56 8.95 -11.62 -11.39
C SER A 56 8.03 -11.02 -12.44
N ILE A 57 8.56 -10.80 -13.64
CA ILE A 57 7.75 -10.47 -14.81
C ILE A 57 7.62 -11.73 -15.65
N ILE A 58 6.38 -12.15 -15.90
CA ILE A 58 6.04 -13.36 -16.67
C ILE A 58 5.17 -13.01 -17.87
N GLY A 59 5.19 -13.84 -18.90
CA GLY A 59 4.21 -13.76 -19.98
C GLY A 59 2.91 -14.50 -19.64
N VAL A 60 1.77 -13.88 -19.93
CA VAL A 60 0.44 -14.51 -19.79
C VAL A 60 -0.27 -14.48 -21.11
N LYS A 61 -0.85 -15.61 -21.54
CA LYS A 61 -1.67 -15.75 -22.74
C LYS A 61 -3.13 -15.92 -22.34
N ILE A 62 -3.98 -15.09 -22.90
CA ILE A 62 -5.43 -15.09 -22.71
C ILE A 62 -6.09 -15.59 -24.00
N THR A 63 -7.08 -16.48 -23.87
CA THR A 63 -7.87 -17.03 -24.99
C THR A 63 -9.34 -17.13 -24.60
N GLY A 64 -10.24 -16.86 -25.55
CA GLY A 64 -11.68 -17.06 -25.35
C GLY A 64 -12.40 -15.97 -24.54
N ALA A 65 -11.84 -14.76 -24.45
CA ALA A 65 -12.50 -13.60 -23.84
C ALA A 65 -13.59 -13.06 -24.78
N SER A 66 -14.81 -13.55 -24.65
CA SER A 66 -15.92 -13.24 -25.58
C SER A 66 -16.57 -11.87 -25.35
N ASP A 67 -16.31 -11.24 -24.21
CA ASP A 67 -16.87 -9.95 -23.77
C ASP A 67 -15.90 -8.78 -23.90
N ARG A 68 -14.74 -9.00 -24.54
CA ARG A 68 -13.72 -7.99 -24.78
C ARG A 68 -13.63 -7.59 -26.25
N GLU A 69 -13.03 -6.42 -26.51
CA GLU A 69 -12.77 -5.93 -27.89
C GLU A 69 -11.86 -6.89 -28.68
N VAL A 70 -11.01 -7.65 -27.96
CA VAL A 70 -10.14 -8.70 -28.50
C VAL A 70 -10.37 -9.99 -27.74
N SER A 71 -10.66 -11.07 -28.46
CA SER A 71 -10.94 -12.37 -27.85
C SER A 71 -9.69 -13.11 -27.35
N SER A 72 -8.51 -12.72 -27.82
CA SER A 72 -7.24 -13.37 -27.44
C SER A 72 -6.07 -12.39 -27.54
N TRP A 73 -5.20 -12.39 -26.51
CA TRP A 73 -3.96 -11.59 -26.51
C TRP A 73 -2.92 -12.20 -25.58
N SER A 74 -1.74 -11.63 -25.58
CA SER A 74 -0.68 -11.95 -24.59
C SER A 74 -0.14 -10.64 -24.01
N GLN A 75 0.25 -10.66 -22.73
CA GLN A 75 0.85 -9.51 -22.09
C GLN A 75 1.84 -9.93 -20.99
N PRO A 76 2.82 -9.08 -20.65
CA PRO A 76 3.61 -9.25 -19.44
C PRO A 76 2.77 -8.92 -18.22
N MET A 77 2.99 -9.65 -17.11
CA MET A 77 2.37 -9.42 -15.81
C MET A 77 3.38 -9.56 -14.69
N LEU A 78 3.16 -8.81 -13.60
CA LEU A 78 3.90 -8.94 -12.36
C LEU A 78 3.39 -10.15 -11.57
N LYS A 79 4.27 -11.08 -11.23
CA LYS A 79 3.96 -12.24 -10.38
C LYS A 79 4.67 -12.08 -9.04
N GLN A 80 3.91 -11.97 -7.95
CA GLN A 80 4.39 -11.90 -6.58
C GLN A 80 3.49 -12.76 -5.70
N GLU A 81 4.03 -13.85 -5.17
CA GLU A 81 3.22 -14.86 -4.46
C GLU A 81 2.90 -14.48 -3.01
N GLU A 82 3.76 -13.67 -2.37
CA GLU A 82 3.52 -13.25 -1.00
C GLU A 82 2.28 -12.38 -0.88
N VAL A 83 1.44 -12.66 0.11
CA VAL A 83 0.29 -11.81 0.47
C VAL A 83 0.82 -10.48 1.04
N GLY A 84 0.32 -9.36 0.51
CA GLY A 84 0.57 -8.04 1.06
C GLY A 84 -0.38 -7.75 2.23
N ILE A 85 0.09 -7.04 3.24
CA ILE A 85 -0.72 -6.51 4.34
C ILE A 85 -0.75 -5.00 4.23
N SER A 86 -1.95 -4.44 4.25
CA SER A 86 -2.22 -3.01 4.27
C SER A 86 -3.05 -2.72 5.52
N GLY A 87 -2.42 -2.16 6.56
CA GLY A 87 -3.01 -2.00 7.87
C GLY A 87 -3.18 -0.55 8.30
N VAL A 88 -4.33 -0.25 8.91
CA VAL A 88 -4.64 1.04 9.55
C VAL A 88 -4.98 0.78 11.01
N LEU A 89 -4.38 1.57 11.92
CA LEU A 89 -4.78 1.58 13.33
C LEU A 89 -5.94 2.52 13.53
N VAL A 90 -6.84 2.12 14.41
CA VAL A 90 -8.02 2.91 14.83
C VAL A 90 -7.91 3.18 16.31
N GLN A 91 -8.01 4.43 16.71
CA GLN A 91 -8.01 4.83 18.11
C GLN A 91 -9.15 5.82 18.37
N LYS A 92 -9.88 5.61 19.47
CA LYS A 92 -10.82 6.58 19.97
C LYS A 92 -10.17 7.32 21.11
N LYS A 93 -9.99 8.63 20.98
CA LYS A 93 -9.38 9.49 22.00
C LYS A 93 -10.26 10.71 22.21
N ASP A 94 -10.59 11.03 23.46
CA ASP A 94 -11.47 12.13 23.84
C ASP A 94 -12.83 12.11 23.07
N GLY A 95 -13.40 10.94 22.86
CA GLY A 95 -14.64 10.72 22.13
C GLY A 95 -14.52 10.78 20.61
N VAL A 96 -13.35 11.10 20.05
CA VAL A 96 -13.10 11.21 18.60
C VAL A 96 -12.38 9.97 18.09
N THR A 97 -12.96 9.29 17.09
CA THR A 97 -12.29 8.18 16.40
C THR A 97 -11.37 8.70 15.32
N LYS A 98 -10.11 8.28 15.35
CA LYS A 98 -9.08 8.61 14.36
C LYS A 98 -8.43 7.35 13.81
N TYR A 99 -7.86 7.48 12.64
CA TYR A 99 -7.26 6.44 11.83
C TYR A 99 -5.83 6.84 11.48
N LEU A 100 -4.87 5.95 11.70
CA LEU A 100 -3.45 6.23 11.48
C LEU A 100 -3.05 5.91 10.05
N PHE A 101 -2.45 6.89 9.39
CA PHE A 101 -1.85 6.78 8.05
C PHE A 101 -0.38 7.18 8.07
N TYR A 102 0.31 6.93 6.97
CA TYR A 102 1.75 7.18 6.80
C TYR A 102 2.04 7.88 5.48
N ALA A 103 2.92 8.88 5.49
CA ALA A 103 3.46 9.51 4.28
C ALA A 103 4.52 8.58 3.68
N LYS A 104 4.18 7.83 2.62
CA LYS A 104 5.03 6.81 2.06
C LYS A 104 5.56 7.19 0.69
N PHE A 105 6.87 7.05 0.52
CA PHE A 105 7.49 7.06 -0.79
C PHE A 105 7.24 5.74 -1.53
N GLU A 106 6.87 5.84 -2.80
CA GLU A 106 6.87 4.72 -3.74
C GLU A 106 7.31 5.26 -5.12
N PRO A 107 8.21 4.57 -5.84
CA PRO A 107 8.81 5.09 -7.07
C PRO A 107 7.79 5.28 -8.21
N GLY A 108 6.62 4.66 -8.14
CA GLY A 108 5.53 4.82 -9.12
C GLY A 108 4.57 5.96 -8.81
N ASN A 109 4.69 6.64 -7.67
CA ASN A 109 3.82 7.76 -7.32
C ASN A 109 4.21 9.01 -8.12
N ILE A 110 3.22 9.73 -8.67
CA ILE A 110 3.45 10.96 -9.44
C ILE A 110 4.19 12.02 -8.60
N ASN A 111 3.84 12.15 -7.32
CA ASN A 111 4.45 13.10 -6.39
C ASN A 111 5.40 12.41 -5.39
N ASN A 112 5.98 11.27 -5.75
CA ASN A 112 6.87 10.45 -4.93
C ASN A 112 6.23 9.95 -3.63
N VAL A 113 5.65 10.82 -2.80
CA VAL A 113 5.07 10.50 -1.49
C VAL A 113 3.55 10.69 -1.51
N GLN A 114 2.83 9.70 -1.01
CA GLN A 114 1.37 9.74 -0.84
C GLN A 114 0.95 9.24 0.54
N ILE A 115 -0.27 9.57 0.96
CA ILE A 115 -0.89 9.00 2.17
C ILE A 115 -1.16 7.52 1.91
N SER A 116 -0.56 6.67 2.72
CA SER A 116 -0.55 5.21 2.64
C SER A 116 -1.09 4.61 3.93
N PRO A 117 -1.46 3.31 3.96
CA PRO A 117 -1.75 2.63 5.21
C PRO A 117 -0.60 2.79 6.21
N ALA A 118 -0.89 2.81 7.51
CA ALA A 118 0.13 2.93 8.56
C ALA A 118 1.16 1.79 8.52
N CYS A 119 0.74 0.60 8.07
CA CYS A 119 1.61 -0.54 7.81
C CYS A 119 1.32 -1.11 6.42
N GLN A 120 2.36 -1.24 5.60
CA GLN A 120 2.28 -1.84 4.28
C GLN A 120 3.49 -2.75 4.10
N VAL A 121 3.29 -4.05 4.25
CA VAL A 121 4.35 -5.08 4.28
C VAL A 121 3.87 -6.37 3.62
N SER A 122 4.77 -7.29 3.29
CA SER A 122 4.39 -8.68 2.98
C SER A 122 4.30 -9.52 4.26
N GLU A 123 3.52 -10.59 4.23
CA GLU A 123 3.45 -11.56 5.34
C GLU A 123 4.83 -12.11 5.70
N GLY A 124 5.69 -12.38 4.72
CA GLY A 124 7.07 -12.83 4.95
C GLY A 124 7.92 -11.78 5.67
N ASN A 125 7.77 -10.50 5.35
CA ASN A 125 8.46 -9.43 6.06
C ASN A 125 7.91 -9.23 7.49
N LEU A 126 6.61 -9.37 7.67
CA LEU A 126 5.97 -9.31 8.99
C LEU A 126 6.50 -10.43 9.91
N ALA A 127 6.63 -11.65 9.38
CA ALA A 127 7.20 -12.81 10.06
C ALA A 127 8.74 -12.80 10.15
N GLN A 128 9.43 -11.74 9.65
CA GLN A 128 10.90 -11.65 9.55
C GLN A 128 11.57 -12.84 8.83
N ALA A 129 10.85 -13.51 7.93
CA ALA A 129 11.32 -14.68 7.20
C ALA A 129 12.58 -14.43 6.35
N HIS A 130 12.88 -13.17 6.05
CA HIS A 130 14.03 -12.75 5.24
C HIS A 130 15.20 -12.16 6.06
N GLY A 131 15.13 -12.23 7.42
CA GLY A 131 16.19 -11.75 8.31
C GLY A 131 16.33 -10.21 8.36
N GLY A 132 15.35 -9.47 7.85
CA GLY A 132 15.31 -8.01 7.90
C GLY A 132 14.89 -7.46 9.27
N LYS A 133 14.97 -6.13 9.43
CA LYS A 133 14.41 -5.47 10.61
C LYS A 133 12.89 -5.64 10.59
N ARG A 134 12.32 -5.85 11.80
CA ARG A 134 10.87 -5.91 11.95
C ARG A 134 10.25 -4.58 11.48
N PRO A 135 9.20 -4.62 10.63
CA PRO A 135 8.52 -3.40 10.20
C PRO A 135 7.94 -2.64 11.40
N ARG A 136 7.86 -1.31 11.29
CA ARG A 136 7.18 -0.51 12.30
C ARG A 136 5.73 -0.93 12.43
N LEU A 137 5.20 -0.89 13.66
CA LEU A 137 3.82 -1.25 13.98
C LEU A 137 3.44 -2.71 13.65
N ALA A 138 4.42 -3.58 13.34
CA ALA A 138 4.18 -4.97 13.00
C ALA A 138 3.38 -5.73 14.07
N GLU A 139 3.61 -5.41 15.34
CA GLU A 139 2.94 -6.03 16.49
C GLU A 139 1.42 -5.83 16.52
N TYR A 140 0.90 -4.82 15.84
CA TYR A 140 -0.54 -4.60 15.73
C TYR A 140 -1.17 -5.46 14.62
N PHE A 141 -0.40 -5.87 13.62
CA PHE A 141 -0.89 -6.58 12.44
C PHE A 141 -0.54 -8.08 12.44
N ASP A 142 0.29 -8.55 13.37
CA ASP A 142 0.58 -9.98 13.61
C ASP A 142 -0.28 -10.61 14.71
N GLY A 143 -1.20 -9.83 15.30
CA GLY A 143 -2.11 -10.26 16.36
C GLY A 143 -1.53 -10.19 17.78
N THR A 144 -0.32 -9.61 17.96
CA THR A 144 0.30 -9.48 19.29
C THR A 144 -0.32 -8.33 20.10
N LYS A 145 -0.70 -7.23 19.44
CA LYS A 145 -1.29 -6.03 20.04
C LYS A 145 -2.55 -5.58 19.31
N GLY A 146 -3.38 -4.86 20.05
CA GLY A 146 -4.63 -4.31 19.53
C GLY A 146 -5.72 -5.34 19.31
N ARG A 147 -6.87 -4.89 18.86
CA ARG A 147 -8.05 -5.72 18.56
C ARG A 147 -8.36 -5.64 17.06
N LEU A 148 -8.25 -6.75 16.37
CA LEU A 148 -8.65 -6.82 14.96
C LEU A 148 -10.15 -6.50 14.81
N ILE A 149 -10.48 -5.42 14.07
CA ILE A 149 -11.86 -5.00 13.80
C ILE A 149 -12.33 -5.59 12.47
N ALA A 150 -11.48 -5.50 11.44
CA ALA A 150 -11.80 -6.00 10.10
C ALA A 150 -10.54 -6.52 9.41
N SER A 151 -10.72 -7.59 8.61
CA SER A 151 -9.68 -8.14 7.75
C SER A 151 -10.32 -8.69 6.49
N VAL A 152 -9.97 -8.12 5.33
CA VAL A 152 -10.52 -8.52 4.04
C VAL A 152 -9.39 -8.67 3.03
N SER A 153 -9.37 -9.80 2.33
CA SER A 153 -8.45 -10.06 1.23
C SER A 153 -9.07 -9.67 -0.10
N GLY A 154 -8.29 -8.96 -0.91
CA GLY A 154 -8.68 -8.57 -2.27
C GLY A 154 -7.53 -8.77 -3.24
N VAL A 155 -7.87 -8.93 -4.52
CA VAL A 155 -6.88 -9.00 -5.59
C VAL A 155 -6.34 -7.60 -5.86
N GLU A 156 -5.04 -7.48 -6.09
CA GLU A 156 -4.41 -6.25 -6.62
C GLU A 156 -4.94 -5.97 -8.03
N ASP A 157 -4.49 -4.92 -8.70
CA ASP A 157 -4.86 -4.65 -10.09
C ASP A 157 -4.66 -5.90 -10.99
N GLY A 158 -5.75 -6.60 -11.26
CA GLY A 158 -5.75 -7.82 -12.06
C GLY A 158 -5.34 -7.62 -13.52
N GLY A 159 -5.22 -6.39 -13.99
CA GLY A 159 -4.68 -6.04 -15.30
C GLY A 159 -3.14 -5.99 -15.33
N ARG A 160 -2.49 -5.92 -14.18
CA ARG A 160 -1.03 -5.80 -14.02
C ARG A 160 -0.41 -6.92 -13.21
N PHE A 161 -1.11 -7.39 -12.18
CA PHE A 161 -0.62 -8.42 -11.27
C PHE A 161 -1.28 -9.78 -11.54
N PHE A 162 -0.46 -10.80 -11.64
CA PHE A 162 -0.93 -12.18 -11.81
C PHE A 162 -1.21 -12.79 -10.43
N HIS A 163 -2.50 -12.91 -10.07
CA HIS A 163 -3.00 -13.53 -8.83
C HIS A 163 -2.44 -12.92 -7.53
N LYS A 164 -2.02 -11.65 -7.54
CA LYS A 164 -1.55 -10.96 -6.34
C LYS A 164 -2.72 -10.66 -5.41
N VAL A 165 -2.58 -11.05 -4.16
CA VAL A 165 -3.56 -10.79 -3.09
C VAL A 165 -2.96 -9.85 -2.06
N ASN A 166 -3.76 -8.88 -1.60
CA ASN A 166 -3.46 -8.06 -0.43
C ASN A 166 -4.58 -8.21 0.60
N ARG A 167 -4.20 -8.12 1.87
CA ARG A 167 -5.10 -8.13 3.01
C ARG A 167 -5.19 -6.72 3.59
N SER A 168 -6.37 -6.11 3.53
CA SER A 168 -6.69 -4.86 4.19
C SER A 168 -7.12 -5.13 5.62
N MET A 169 -6.53 -4.44 6.61
CA MET A 169 -6.77 -4.68 8.02
C MET A 169 -7.06 -3.38 8.78
N LEU A 170 -8.05 -3.43 9.67
CA LEU A 170 -8.29 -2.41 10.69
C LEU A 170 -8.06 -3.01 12.07
N VAL A 171 -7.19 -2.40 12.84
CA VAL A 171 -6.85 -2.83 14.21
C VAL A 171 -7.08 -1.67 15.16
N GLU A 172 -7.96 -1.90 16.16
CA GLU A 172 -8.24 -0.93 17.21
C GLU A 172 -7.16 -1.03 18.30
N VAL A 173 -6.72 0.13 18.75
CA VAL A 173 -5.82 0.27 19.90
C VAL A 173 -6.53 0.98 21.04
N ASP A 174 -6.15 0.67 22.29
CA ASP A 174 -6.73 1.27 23.47
C ASP A 174 -6.53 2.79 23.49
N GLU A 175 -7.48 3.53 24.07
CA GLU A 175 -7.43 4.99 24.18
C GLU A 175 -6.18 5.47 24.91
N SER A 176 -5.72 4.71 25.90
CA SER A 176 -4.53 5.02 26.71
C SER A 176 -3.21 4.64 26.04
N GLU A 177 -3.24 3.90 24.93
CA GLU A 177 -2.01 3.43 24.28
C GLU A 177 -1.33 4.55 23.50
N GLU A 178 -0.06 4.78 23.80
CA GLU A 178 0.80 5.65 23.01
C GLU A 178 1.44 4.84 21.87
N VAL A 179 0.90 5.01 20.64
CA VAL A 179 1.44 4.35 19.45
C VAL A 179 2.77 5.01 19.07
N PRO A 180 3.89 4.25 18.95
CA PRO A 180 5.22 4.82 18.72
C PRO A 180 5.39 5.23 17.24
N VAL A 181 4.95 6.43 16.90
CA VAL A 181 5.02 6.98 15.53
C VAL A 181 6.01 8.13 15.40
N THR A 182 6.43 8.41 14.16
CA THR A 182 7.25 9.59 13.81
C THR A 182 6.36 10.66 13.16
N GLU A 183 6.97 11.82 12.84
CA GLU A 183 6.29 12.91 12.13
C GLU A 183 5.79 12.55 10.70
N ASP A 184 6.18 11.36 10.20
CA ASP A 184 5.69 10.85 8.91
C ASP A 184 4.32 10.15 9.02
N TYR A 185 3.82 9.97 10.24
CA TYR A 185 2.49 9.43 10.51
C TYR A 185 1.50 10.55 10.82
N ILE A 186 0.25 10.32 10.46
CA ILE A 186 -0.84 11.26 10.73
C ILE A 186 -2.11 10.53 11.17
N TRP A 187 -2.72 11.02 12.24
CA TRP A 187 -4.03 10.58 12.69
C TRP A 187 -5.12 11.40 12.02
N LEU A 188 -6.00 10.76 11.28
CA LEU A 188 -7.08 11.39 10.51
C LEU A 188 -8.44 10.94 11.02
N THR A 189 -9.39 11.85 11.05
CA THR A 189 -10.81 11.56 11.26
C THR A 189 -11.47 11.03 9.99
N LEU A 190 -12.59 10.33 10.10
CA LEU A 190 -13.34 9.84 8.94
C LEU A 190 -13.78 10.95 7.96
N PRO A 191 -14.25 12.14 8.42
CA PRO A 191 -14.55 13.25 7.50
C PRO A 191 -13.33 13.74 6.71
N GLU A 192 -12.16 13.86 7.35
CA GLU A 192 -10.90 14.22 6.69
C GLU A 192 -10.51 13.19 5.62
N ILE A 193 -10.57 11.90 5.96
CA ILE A 193 -10.30 10.81 5.01
C ILE A 193 -11.21 10.90 3.79
N LYS A 194 -12.53 11.04 4.01
CA LYS A 194 -13.50 11.15 2.91
C LYS A 194 -13.23 12.35 1.99
N LYS A 195 -12.75 13.45 2.54
CA LYS A 195 -12.39 14.63 1.76
C LYS A 195 -11.08 14.42 1.00
N LEU A 196 -10.06 13.85 1.64
CA LEU A 196 -8.77 13.52 1.01
C LEU A 196 -8.90 12.50 -0.14
N LEU A 197 -9.83 11.54 -0.04
CA LEU A 197 -10.10 10.56 -1.11
C LEU A 197 -10.62 11.21 -2.41
N ARG A 198 -11.08 12.46 -2.35
CA ARG A 198 -11.56 13.25 -3.49
C ARG A 198 -10.48 14.18 -4.08
N VAL A 199 -9.31 14.24 -3.47
CA VAL A 199 -8.16 15.01 -3.97
C VAL A 199 -7.26 14.07 -4.79
N ASP A 200 -6.94 14.50 -6.00
CA ASP A 200 -6.14 13.71 -6.94
C ASP A 200 -4.73 13.43 -6.38
N THR A 201 -4.24 12.22 -6.62
CA THR A 201 -2.86 11.78 -6.32
C THR A 201 -2.41 11.94 -4.86
N THR A 202 -3.34 12.08 -3.92
CA THR A 202 -3.07 12.31 -2.49
C THR A 202 -2.99 11.02 -1.69
N VAL A 203 -3.96 10.11 -1.92
CA VAL A 203 -4.09 8.83 -1.19
C VAL A 203 -3.78 7.69 -2.16
N ASN A 204 -2.84 6.81 -1.79
CA ASN A 204 -2.44 5.69 -2.65
C ASN A 204 -3.54 4.60 -2.75
N SER A 205 -3.39 3.71 -3.73
CA SER A 205 -4.40 2.68 -4.03
C SER A 205 -4.64 1.74 -2.85
N LEU A 206 -3.61 1.32 -2.14
CA LEU A 206 -3.74 0.41 -0.99
C LEU A 206 -4.44 1.06 0.19
N ALA A 207 -4.18 2.36 0.45
CA ALA A 207 -4.94 3.11 1.45
C ALA A 207 -6.41 3.26 1.05
N ARG A 208 -6.72 3.51 -0.24
CA ARG A 208 -8.09 3.54 -0.74
C ARG A 208 -8.82 2.22 -0.50
N ASN A 209 -8.15 1.08 -0.69
CA ASN A 209 -8.71 -0.25 -0.42
C ASN A 209 -9.02 -0.44 1.08
N VAL A 210 -8.13 -0.01 1.98
CA VAL A 210 -8.40 -0.07 3.43
C VAL A 210 -9.55 0.87 3.80
N CYS A 211 -9.63 2.07 3.21
CA CYS A 211 -10.71 3.02 3.45
C CYS A 211 -12.10 2.49 3.06
N ALA A 212 -12.18 1.45 2.23
CA ALA A 212 -13.44 0.78 1.92
C ALA A 212 -14.01 -0.02 3.12
N LEU A 213 -13.23 -0.20 4.18
CA LEU A 213 -13.65 -0.86 5.42
C LEU A 213 -14.16 0.13 6.50
N LEU A 214 -14.13 1.46 6.24
CA LEU A 214 -14.46 2.53 7.20
C LEU A 214 -15.98 2.93 7.19
#